data_0ee94cb65d2f3d39dc6038865241b9d3
#
_entry.id   0ee94cb65d2f3d39dc6038865241b9d3
#
_cell.length_a   1.000
_cell.length_b   1.000
_cell.length_c   1.000
_cell.angle_alpha   90.00
_cell.angle_beta   90.00
_cell.angle_gamma   90.00
#
_symmetry.space_group_name_H-M   'P 1'
#
loop_
_entity.id
_entity.type
_entity.pdbx_description
1 polymer ?
#
loop_
_entity_poly.entity_id
_entity_poly.type
_entity_poly.pdbx_seq_one_letter_code
_entity_poly.pdbx_strand_id
1 'polypeptide(L)'
;MKGTNVRKHKEQFDRYKNAISTIAFTDYLSIFLYENGEETLSAQLGYVKDGIVVITDDKQQFVNFEKIMQRLGKAEPQPIRSASTLADKMARKAKLMSSILMNAMEKQQMEEDKDLVGKLKTFQNYLVHDMTEGQFVDFYAQTVLYGLFIARINDKTPQTFSLSEAAELIPSINPFLQKIFKELALAHLHPFVKGIVEDLVLLFKVSDMKKVLKNYKKDPLVHFYEDFLEAYNPKIREDFGVWYTPQQVVKFIVEGVDSILRNTLHVEDGIANNSMTEDGKWHKIQILDPATGTGTFLATAAEKIYENYKGQEGLWNDDVVRHIIPRINGFEYLMAPYTMAHLKLAMALRLNEIATEQPDRLNIFLTNSLEE
;
A
#
# COMPACT_ATOMS: atom_id res chain seq x y z
N MET A 1 -27.12 -2.57 20.96
CA MET A 1 -28.41 -2.90 21.60
C MET A 1 -28.24 -4.24 22.31
N LYS A 2 -28.64 -4.35 23.56
CA LYS A 2 -28.51 -5.61 24.33
C LYS A 2 -29.37 -6.71 23.71
N GLY A 3 -28.82 -7.91 23.50
CA GLY A 3 -29.52 -9.07 22.95
C GLY A 3 -29.81 -9.00 21.43
N THR A 4 -29.17 -8.07 20.70
CA THR A 4 -29.31 -8.07 19.24
C THR A 4 -28.37 -9.12 18.65
N ASN A 5 -28.90 -9.98 17.78
CA ASN A 5 -28.04 -10.98 17.12
C ASN A 5 -26.90 -10.30 16.32
N VAL A 6 -25.68 -10.42 16.80
CA VAL A 6 -24.48 -9.82 16.18
C VAL A 6 -24.28 -10.24 14.71
N ARG A 7 -24.87 -11.38 14.30
CA ARG A 7 -24.80 -11.93 12.94
C ARG A 7 -25.89 -11.39 12.02
N LYS A 8 -26.80 -10.52 12.51
CA LYS A 8 -27.92 -9.97 11.72
C LYS A 8 -27.43 -9.16 10.51
N HIS A 9 -26.30 -8.49 10.64
CA HIS A 9 -25.64 -7.73 9.57
C HIS A 9 -24.52 -8.57 8.94
N LYS A 10 -24.88 -9.67 8.28
CA LYS A 10 -23.96 -10.70 7.79
C LYS A 10 -22.78 -10.15 7.01
N GLU A 11 -23.01 -9.26 6.07
CA GLU A 11 -21.95 -8.69 5.22
C GLU A 11 -20.94 -7.87 6.03
N GLN A 12 -21.39 -7.03 6.95
CA GLN A 12 -20.50 -6.28 7.84
C GLN A 12 -19.75 -7.21 8.78
N PHE A 13 -20.44 -8.19 9.37
CA PHE A 13 -19.87 -9.19 10.23
C PHE A 13 -18.77 -10.00 9.52
N ASP A 14 -19.02 -10.46 8.30
CA ASP A 14 -18.07 -11.21 7.49
C ASP A 14 -16.84 -10.36 7.11
N ARG A 15 -17.03 -9.07 6.83
CA ARG A 15 -15.90 -8.15 6.59
C ARG A 15 -14.94 -8.07 7.78
N TYR A 16 -15.46 -7.89 8.98
CA TYR A 16 -14.64 -7.76 10.19
C TYR A 16 -13.92 -9.07 10.53
N LYS A 17 -14.65 -10.20 10.58
CA LYS A 17 -14.04 -11.49 10.96
C LYS A 17 -12.96 -11.97 9.99
N ASN A 18 -13.05 -11.57 8.72
CA ASN A 18 -12.08 -11.96 7.70
C ASN A 18 -10.90 -11.00 7.59
N ALA A 19 -11.03 -9.75 8.06
CA ALA A 19 -9.97 -8.76 7.97
C ALA A 19 -9.05 -8.75 9.20
N ILE A 20 -9.55 -9.15 10.37
CA ILE A 20 -8.82 -9.11 11.64
C ILE A 20 -8.49 -10.52 12.09
N SER A 21 -7.22 -10.75 12.47
CA SER A 21 -6.71 -12.08 12.79
C SER A 21 -7.38 -12.68 14.02
N THR A 22 -7.64 -11.87 15.06
CA THR A 22 -8.35 -12.28 16.27
C THR A 22 -9.33 -11.19 16.65
N ILE A 23 -10.61 -11.51 16.68
CA ILE A 23 -11.69 -10.56 16.98
C ILE A 23 -12.79 -11.23 17.82
N ALA A 24 -13.35 -10.48 18.76
CA ALA A 24 -14.54 -10.88 19.47
C ALA A 24 -15.73 -10.00 19.12
N PHE A 25 -16.89 -10.65 18.90
CA PHE A 25 -18.17 -9.98 18.73
C PHE A 25 -19.04 -10.20 19.95
N THR A 26 -19.71 -9.15 20.41
CA THR A 26 -20.59 -9.24 21.58
C THR A 26 -21.84 -8.37 21.41
N ASP A 27 -22.94 -8.85 21.99
CA ASP A 27 -24.17 -8.08 22.23
C ASP A 27 -24.33 -7.72 23.72
N TYR A 28 -23.24 -7.84 24.50
CA TYR A 28 -23.15 -7.70 25.96
C TYR A 28 -23.75 -8.87 26.77
N LEU A 29 -24.49 -9.78 26.17
CA LEU A 29 -25.04 -10.96 26.79
C LEU A 29 -24.34 -12.24 26.31
N SER A 30 -23.85 -12.21 25.09
CA SER A 30 -23.05 -13.26 24.46
C SER A 30 -21.77 -12.68 23.89
N ILE A 31 -20.71 -13.48 23.84
CA ILE A 31 -19.44 -13.15 23.22
C ILE A 31 -18.97 -14.32 22.35
N PHE A 32 -18.51 -14.02 21.16
CA PHE A 32 -18.03 -14.99 20.16
C PHE A 32 -16.62 -14.61 19.74
N LEU A 33 -15.65 -15.50 19.97
CA LEU A 33 -14.26 -15.32 19.54
C LEU A 33 -14.06 -15.94 18.17
N TYR A 34 -13.51 -15.15 17.26
CA TYR A 34 -13.09 -15.59 15.94
C TYR A 34 -11.58 -15.44 15.80
N GLU A 35 -10.93 -16.50 15.32
CA GLU A 35 -9.50 -16.53 15.01
C GLU A 35 -9.34 -16.92 13.54
N ASN A 36 -8.71 -16.07 12.74
CA ASN A 36 -8.55 -16.23 11.29
C ASN A 36 -9.88 -16.48 10.52
N GLY A 37 -10.96 -15.86 10.97
CA GLY A 37 -12.28 -15.94 10.36
C GLY A 37 -13.14 -17.11 10.82
N GLU A 38 -12.62 -18.01 11.69
CA GLU A 38 -13.35 -19.15 12.25
C GLU A 38 -13.71 -18.92 13.71
N GLU A 39 -14.94 -19.31 14.09
CA GLU A 39 -15.38 -19.27 15.48
C GLU A 39 -14.69 -20.35 16.28
N THR A 40 -13.88 -19.96 17.28
CA THR A 40 -13.10 -20.88 18.10
C THR A 40 -13.65 -21.07 19.49
N LEU A 41 -14.35 -20.07 20.03
CA LEU A 41 -14.93 -20.13 21.36
C LEU A 41 -16.11 -19.16 21.49
N SER A 42 -17.12 -19.54 22.28
CA SER A 42 -18.22 -18.63 22.61
C SER A 42 -18.64 -18.78 24.06
N ALA A 43 -19.27 -17.73 24.60
CA ALA A 43 -19.87 -17.75 25.93
C ALA A 43 -21.18 -16.94 25.92
N GLN A 44 -22.21 -17.48 26.57
CA GLN A 44 -23.48 -16.79 26.78
C GLN A 44 -23.62 -16.48 28.28
N LEU A 45 -23.43 -15.20 28.64
CA LEU A 45 -23.45 -14.74 30.04
C LEU A 45 -24.86 -14.41 30.51
N GLY A 46 -25.79 -14.23 29.59
CA GLY A 46 -27.18 -13.96 29.95
C GLY A 46 -28.10 -13.97 28.73
N TYR A 47 -29.38 -13.75 28.97
CA TYR A 47 -30.41 -13.63 27.94
C TYR A 47 -31.51 -12.66 28.39
N VAL A 48 -32.36 -12.24 27.49
CA VAL A 48 -33.52 -11.40 27.81
C VAL A 48 -34.76 -12.30 27.92
N LYS A 49 -35.45 -12.24 29.05
CA LYS A 49 -36.73 -12.88 29.28
C LYS A 49 -37.72 -11.83 29.78
N ASP A 50 -38.84 -11.70 29.12
CA ASP A 50 -39.91 -10.72 29.44
C ASP A 50 -39.39 -9.27 29.62
N GLY A 51 -38.41 -8.86 28.78
CA GLY A 51 -37.79 -7.54 28.86
C GLY A 51 -36.74 -7.38 29.97
N ILE A 52 -36.50 -8.40 30.79
CA ILE A 52 -35.53 -8.40 31.90
C ILE A 52 -34.31 -9.22 31.50
N VAL A 53 -33.12 -8.68 31.80
CA VAL A 53 -31.87 -9.41 31.62
C VAL A 53 -31.72 -10.45 32.74
N VAL A 54 -31.58 -11.70 32.35
CA VAL A 54 -31.31 -12.84 33.25
C VAL A 54 -29.88 -13.33 33.03
N ILE A 55 -29.08 -13.39 34.07
CA ILE A 55 -27.71 -13.95 34.01
C ILE A 55 -27.81 -15.46 33.99
N THR A 56 -26.94 -16.13 33.25
CA THR A 56 -26.91 -17.60 33.19
C THR A 56 -26.37 -18.19 34.46
N ASP A 57 -26.96 -19.33 34.90
CA ASP A 57 -26.47 -20.12 36.02
C ASP A 57 -25.37 -21.11 35.60
N ASP A 58 -25.12 -21.25 34.28
CA ASP A 58 -24.12 -22.17 33.75
C ASP A 58 -22.70 -21.64 33.98
N LYS A 59 -22.03 -22.20 34.97
CA LYS A 59 -20.65 -21.85 35.34
C LYS A 59 -19.66 -22.05 34.17
N GLN A 60 -19.94 -22.97 33.25
CA GLN A 60 -19.08 -23.19 32.07
C GLN A 60 -19.02 -21.98 31.17
N GLN A 61 -20.09 -21.19 31.07
CA GLN A 61 -20.12 -19.96 30.28
C GLN A 61 -19.15 -18.90 30.83
N PHE A 62 -19.03 -18.80 32.14
CA PHE A 62 -18.05 -17.90 32.78
C PHE A 62 -16.61 -18.37 32.57
N VAL A 63 -16.36 -19.69 32.63
CA VAL A 63 -15.05 -20.28 32.30
C VAL A 63 -14.70 -20.00 30.80
N ASN A 64 -15.68 -20.15 29.93
CA ASN A 64 -15.46 -19.86 28.52
C ASN A 64 -15.19 -18.35 28.28
N PHE A 65 -15.92 -17.48 28.98
CA PHE A 65 -15.67 -16.03 28.91
C PHE A 65 -14.24 -15.68 29.37
N GLU A 66 -13.81 -16.25 30.52
CA GLU A 66 -12.43 -16.05 30.99
C GLU A 66 -11.39 -16.51 29.95
N LYS A 67 -11.59 -17.69 29.35
CA LYS A 67 -10.73 -18.19 28.29
C LYS A 67 -10.70 -17.26 27.06
N ILE A 68 -11.87 -16.70 26.68
CA ILE A 68 -11.94 -15.71 25.58
C ILE A 68 -11.11 -14.48 25.93
N MET A 69 -11.26 -13.93 27.14
CA MET A 69 -10.50 -12.76 27.59
C MET A 69 -8.98 -13.04 27.63
N GLN A 70 -8.59 -14.21 28.13
CA GLN A 70 -7.18 -14.63 28.12
C GLN A 70 -6.62 -14.79 26.71
N ARG A 71 -7.38 -15.36 25.77
CA ARG A 71 -6.95 -15.49 24.36
C ARG A 71 -6.84 -14.14 23.68
N LEU A 72 -7.81 -13.24 23.88
CA LEU A 72 -7.72 -11.87 23.35
C LEU A 72 -6.50 -11.11 23.87
N GLY A 73 -6.18 -11.25 25.18
CA GLY A 73 -5.02 -10.60 25.77
C GLY A 73 -3.67 -11.20 25.37
N LYS A 74 -3.64 -12.42 24.83
CA LYS A 74 -2.43 -13.14 24.38
C LYS A 74 -2.41 -13.38 22.88
N ALA A 75 -3.35 -12.78 22.13
CA ALA A 75 -3.44 -12.99 20.69
C ALA A 75 -2.17 -12.50 19.99
N GLU A 76 -1.44 -13.45 19.42
CA GLU A 76 -0.31 -13.17 18.54
C GLU A 76 -0.70 -13.56 17.11
N PRO A 77 -0.48 -12.66 16.14
CA PRO A 77 -0.79 -12.96 14.76
C PRO A 77 0.12 -14.08 14.23
N GLN A 78 -0.43 -14.98 13.43
CA GLN A 78 0.35 -16.02 12.78
C GLN A 78 1.22 -15.41 11.67
N PRO A 79 2.52 -15.77 11.59
CA PRO A 79 3.41 -15.25 10.57
C PRO A 79 2.94 -15.63 9.16
N ILE A 80 2.98 -14.68 8.26
CA ILE A 80 2.68 -14.88 6.84
C ILE A 80 3.83 -15.64 6.19
N ARG A 81 3.50 -16.62 5.35
CA ARG A 81 4.46 -17.48 4.67
C ARG A 81 4.45 -17.33 3.15
N SER A 82 3.44 -16.69 2.57
CA SER A 82 3.34 -16.45 1.13
C SER A 82 2.91 -15.02 0.81
N ALA A 83 3.34 -14.54 -0.34
CA ALA A 83 3.00 -13.20 -0.78
C ALA A 83 1.52 -13.07 -1.17
N SER A 84 0.91 -14.10 -1.75
CA SER A 84 -0.55 -14.10 -2.03
C SER A 84 -1.38 -14.02 -0.75
N THR A 85 -0.99 -14.74 0.33
CA THR A 85 -1.65 -14.61 1.64
C THR A 85 -1.49 -13.21 2.21
N LEU A 86 -0.32 -12.57 2.05
CA LEU A 86 -0.08 -11.20 2.45
C LEU A 86 -0.99 -10.24 1.69
N ALA A 87 -1.04 -10.37 0.37
CA ALA A 87 -1.86 -9.55 -0.52
C ALA A 87 -3.35 -9.65 -0.16
N ASP A 88 -3.87 -10.87 0.04
CA ASP A 88 -5.25 -11.10 0.47
C ASP A 88 -5.55 -10.47 1.83
N LYS A 89 -4.69 -10.67 2.84
CA LYS A 89 -4.87 -10.06 4.17
C LYS A 89 -4.83 -8.52 4.10
N MET A 90 -3.90 -7.94 3.35
CA MET A 90 -3.85 -6.49 3.15
C MET A 90 -5.08 -5.97 2.41
N ALA A 91 -5.53 -6.67 1.36
CA ALA A 91 -6.72 -6.29 0.60
C ALA A 91 -7.99 -6.29 1.47
N ARG A 92 -8.18 -7.31 2.31
CA ARG A 92 -9.31 -7.38 3.27
C ARG A 92 -9.27 -6.23 4.28
N LYS A 93 -8.07 -5.88 4.78
CA LYS A 93 -7.89 -4.74 5.69
C LYS A 93 -8.17 -3.42 4.99
N ALA A 94 -7.71 -3.24 3.75
CA ALA A 94 -8.01 -2.06 2.95
C ALA A 94 -9.52 -1.89 2.73
N LYS A 95 -10.23 -2.94 2.32
CA LYS A 95 -11.69 -2.93 2.18
C LYS A 95 -12.41 -2.54 3.46
N LEU A 96 -11.97 -3.10 4.59
CA LEU A 96 -12.55 -2.79 5.89
C LEU A 96 -12.30 -1.33 6.25
N MET A 97 -11.06 -0.82 6.06
CA MET A 97 -10.73 0.59 6.31
C MET A 97 -11.58 1.52 5.46
N SER A 98 -11.65 1.31 4.13
CA SER A 98 -12.45 2.14 3.21
C SER A 98 -13.91 2.14 3.62
N SER A 99 -14.47 0.99 3.98
CA SER A 99 -15.87 0.88 4.45
C SER A 99 -16.11 1.65 5.76
N ILE A 100 -15.19 1.59 6.71
CA ILE A 100 -15.31 2.31 7.99
C ILE A 100 -15.18 3.82 7.77
N LEU A 101 -14.20 4.25 6.97
CA LEU A 101 -13.98 5.66 6.66
C LEU A 101 -15.17 6.26 5.88
N MET A 102 -15.74 5.51 4.94
CA MET A 102 -16.94 5.95 4.21
C MET A 102 -18.12 6.19 5.15
N ASN A 103 -18.41 5.23 6.03
CA ASN A 103 -19.46 5.39 7.05
C ASN A 103 -19.16 6.56 8.02
N ALA A 104 -17.89 6.84 8.31
CA ALA A 104 -17.50 7.97 9.14
C ALA A 104 -17.71 9.29 8.40
N MET A 105 -17.37 9.38 7.11
CA MET A 105 -17.61 10.57 6.28
C MET A 105 -19.11 10.90 6.17
N GLU A 106 -19.95 9.90 5.92
CA GLU A 106 -21.41 10.08 5.87
C GLU A 106 -21.96 10.67 7.18
N LYS A 107 -21.43 10.22 8.33
CA LYS A 107 -21.82 10.78 9.64
C LYS A 107 -21.27 12.20 9.85
N GLN A 108 -20.03 12.45 9.48
CA GLN A 108 -19.40 13.77 9.60
C GLN A 108 -20.05 14.84 8.72
N GLN A 109 -20.71 14.47 7.65
CA GLN A 109 -21.53 15.41 6.87
C GLN A 109 -22.71 15.98 7.68
N MET A 110 -23.18 15.25 8.70
CA MET A 110 -24.29 15.59 9.57
C MET A 110 -23.85 16.26 10.89
N GLU A 111 -22.56 16.21 11.23
CA GLU A 111 -21.96 16.71 12.47
C GLU A 111 -21.05 17.94 12.23
N GLU A 112 -20.71 18.66 13.30
CA GLU A 112 -19.80 19.81 13.21
C GLU A 112 -18.33 19.40 13.00
N ASP A 113 -17.93 18.20 13.45
CA ASP A 113 -16.59 17.67 13.23
C ASP A 113 -16.47 17.07 11.81
N LYS A 114 -15.74 17.78 10.94
CA LYS A 114 -15.60 17.48 9.51
C LYS A 114 -14.15 17.13 9.11
N ASP A 115 -13.38 16.50 9.98
CA ASP A 115 -11.95 16.22 9.71
C ASP A 115 -11.71 15.47 8.39
N LEU A 116 -12.41 14.36 8.14
CA LEU A 116 -12.28 13.62 6.87
C LEU A 116 -12.79 14.41 5.67
N VAL A 117 -13.92 15.09 5.82
CA VAL A 117 -14.50 15.96 4.77
C VAL A 117 -13.57 17.13 4.46
N GLY A 118 -12.95 17.72 5.49
CA GLY A 118 -11.95 18.78 5.33
C GLY A 118 -10.70 18.30 4.59
N LYS A 119 -10.23 17.09 4.90
CA LYS A 119 -9.11 16.47 4.19
C LYS A 119 -9.45 16.20 2.72
N LEU A 120 -10.63 15.63 2.42
CA LEU A 120 -11.06 15.44 1.03
C LEU A 120 -11.02 16.77 0.26
N LYS A 121 -11.54 17.84 0.82
CA LYS A 121 -11.50 19.18 0.18
C LYS A 121 -10.07 19.66 -0.08
N THR A 122 -9.15 19.40 0.86
CA THR A 122 -7.74 19.72 0.68
C THR A 122 -7.15 18.94 -0.49
N PHE A 123 -7.45 17.65 -0.59
CA PHE A 123 -7.00 16.82 -1.71
C PHE A 123 -7.59 17.28 -3.05
N GLN A 124 -8.88 17.62 -3.09
CA GLN A 124 -9.53 18.18 -4.28
C GLN A 124 -8.89 19.49 -4.72
N ASN A 125 -8.50 20.36 -3.79
CA ASN A 125 -7.91 21.66 -4.12
C ASN A 125 -6.45 21.57 -4.61
N TYR A 126 -5.68 20.57 -4.19
CA TYR A 126 -4.23 20.55 -4.40
C TYR A 126 -3.71 19.34 -5.19
N LEU A 127 -4.51 18.29 -5.39
CA LEU A 127 -4.05 17.04 -6.02
C LEU A 127 -4.96 16.59 -7.17
N VAL A 128 -6.21 16.27 -6.88
CA VAL A 128 -7.16 15.71 -7.85
C VAL A 128 -8.49 16.40 -7.66
N HIS A 129 -8.84 17.33 -8.55
CA HIS A 129 -9.99 18.24 -8.40
C HIS A 129 -11.35 17.53 -8.36
N ASP A 130 -11.49 16.43 -9.05
CA ASP A 130 -12.72 15.63 -9.18
C ASP A 130 -12.75 14.39 -8.28
N MET A 131 -11.84 14.31 -7.28
CA MET A 131 -11.78 13.18 -6.34
C MET A 131 -13.10 12.99 -5.60
N THR A 132 -13.70 11.82 -5.76
CA THR A 132 -14.92 11.44 -5.03
C THR A 132 -14.59 10.97 -3.61
N GLU A 133 -15.62 10.90 -2.74
CA GLU A 133 -15.48 10.36 -1.38
C GLU A 133 -14.95 8.91 -1.39
N GLY A 134 -15.48 8.08 -2.29
CA GLY A 134 -15.02 6.69 -2.46
C GLY A 134 -13.54 6.61 -2.84
N GLN A 135 -13.10 7.43 -3.80
CA GLN A 135 -11.69 7.51 -4.19
C GLN A 135 -10.80 8.00 -3.06
N PHE A 136 -11.27 8.97 -2.26
CA PHE A 136 -10.52 9.49 -1.12
C PHE A 136 -10.32 8.43 -0.01
N VAL A 137 -11.36 7.69 0.37
CA VAL A 137 -11.23 6.64 1.40
C VAL A 137 -10.36 5.48 0.92
N ASP A 138 -10.42 5.15 -0.37
CA ASP A 138 -9.53 4.18 -1.00
C ASP A 138 -8.08 4.66 -1.01
N PHE A 139 -7.86 5.91 -1.40
CA PHE A 139 -6.55 6.57 -1.32
C PHE A 139 -5.99 6.54 0.10
N TYR A 140 -6.81 6.89 1.10
CA TYR A 140 -6.43 6.87 2.51
C TYR A 140 -5.99 5.46 2.95
N ALA A 141 -6.85 4.46 2.70
CA ALA A 141 -6.58 3.08 3.08
C ALA A 141 -5.30 2.56 2.40
N GLN A 142 -5.15 2.79 1.10
CA GLN A 142 -3.97 2.38 0.34
C GLN A 142 -2.70 3.08 0.83
N THR A 143 -2.75 4.39 1.09
CA THR A 143 -1.60 5.14 1.61
C THR A 143 -1.09 4.55 2.92
N VAL A 144 -1.99 4.28 3.86
CA VAL A 144 -1.60 3.73 5.17
C VAL A 144 -1.05 2.31 5.03
N LEU A 145 -1.74 1.43 4.28
CA LEU A 145 -1.31 0.04 4.15
C LEU A 145 -0.01 -0.11 3.35
N TYR A 146 0.10 0.59 2.20
CA TYR A 146 1.32 0.54 1.39
C TYR A 146 2.49 1.28 2.04
N GLY A 147 2.23 2.38 2.75
CA GLY A 147 3.25 3.05 3.53
C GLY A 147 3.87 2.10 4.58
N LEU A 148 3.03 1.37 5.33
CA LEU A 148 3.48 0.32 6.26
C LEU A 148 4.24 -0.81 5.56
N PHE A 149 3.76 -1.25 4.40
CA PHE A 149 4.40 -2.31 3.62
C PHE A 149 5.80 -1.90 3.13
N ILE A 150 5.95 -0.71 2.54
CA ILE A 150 7.24 -0.17 2.09
C ILE A 150 8.19 0.03 3.27
N ALA A 151 7.70 0.62 4.36
CA ALA A 151 8.50 0.78 5.58
C ALA A 151 9.03 -0.58 6.07
N ARG A 152 8.16 -1.59 6.10
CA ARG A 152 8.55 -2.93 6.57
C ARG A 152 9.54 -3.65 5.65
N ILE A 153 9.49 -3.42 4.34
CA ILE A 153 10.49 -3.96 3.39
C ILE A 153 11.88 -3.36 3.68
N ASN A 154 11.93 -2.07 4.01
CA ASN A 154 13.17 -1.34 4.30
C ASN A 154 13.67 -1.55 5.74
N ASP A 155 12.85 -2.13 6.61
CA ASP A 155 13.17 -2.36 8.01
C ASP A 155 14.22 -3.49 8.18
N LYS A 156 15.29 -3.18 8.94
CA LYS A 156 16.34 -4.11 9.31
C LYS A 156 16.11 -4.76 10.68
N THR A 157 15.18 -4.21 11.48
CA THR A 157 14.90 -4.58 12.88
C THR A 157 13.43 -4.97 13.10
N PRO A 158 12.96 -6.04 12.44
CA PRO A 158 11.52 -6.39 12.38
C PRO A 158 10.84 -6.52 13.75
N GLN A 159 11.59 -6.87 14.79
CA GLN A 159 11.05 -7.10 16.14
C GLN A 159 10.56 -5.80 16.80
N THR A 160 11.15 -4.66 16.44
CA THR A 160 10.79 -3.33 16.97
C THR A 160 9.82 -2.58 16.09
N PHE A 161 9.51 -3.10 14.89
CA PHE A 161 8.64 -2.42 13.92
C PHE A 161 7.40 -1.83 14.54
N SER A 162 7.13 -0.57 14.30
CA SER A 162 6.01 0.18 14.85
C SER A 162 5.46 1.18 13.83
N LEU A 163 4.28 1.71 14.06
CA LEU A 163 3.70 2.74 13.22
C LEU A 163 4.58 4.00 13.18
N SER A 164 5.14 4.41 14.32
CA SER A 164 6.03 5.56 14.40
C SER A 164 7.35 5.33 13.65
N GLU A 165 7.94 4.14 13.80
CA GLU A 165 9.16 3.75 13.07
C GLU A 165 8.91 3.67 11.56
N ALA A 166 7.74 3.19 11.14
CA ALA A 166 7.37 3.10 9.73
C ALA A 166 7.47 4.44 9.00
N ALA A 167 7.10 5.54 9.65
CA ALA A 167 7.18 6.86 9.05
C ALA A 167 8.62 7.33 8.73
N GLU A 168 9.60 6.82 9.46
CA GLU A 168 11.02 7.12 9.22
C GLU A 168 11.66 6.13 8.23
N LEU A 169 11.08 4.94 8.08
CA LEU A 169 11.54 3.90 7.16
C LEU A 169 11.02 4.06 5.72
N ILE A 170 10.03 4.93 5.49
CA ILE A 170 9.61 5.28 4.13
C ILE A 170 10.74 6.07 3.48
N PRO A 171 11.28 5.62 2.30
CA PRO A 171 12.40 6.28 1.68
C PRO A 171 12.16 7.76 1.36
N SER A 172 13.14 8.61 1.65
CA SER A 172 13.09 10.06 1.37
C SER A 172 12.93 10.39 -0.12
N ILE A 173 13.33 9.49 -1.00
CA ILE A 173 13.15 9.60 -2.46
C ILE A 173 11.67 9.61 -2.90
N ASN A 174 10.75 9.27 -1.99
CA ASN A 174 9.31 9.47 -2.15
C ASN A 174 8.78 10.41 -1.06
N PRO A 175 9.10 11.71 -1.10
CA PRO A 175 8.72 12.67 -0.08
C PRO A 175 7.22 12.86 0.02
N PHE A 176 6.50 12.69 -1.08
CA PHE A 176 5.04 12.77 -1.10
C PHE A 176 4.43 11.66 -0.24
N LEU A 177 4.79 10.38 -0.50
CA LEU A 177 4.29 9.27 0.31
C LEU A 177 4.66 9.44 1.79
N GLN A 178 5.90 9.84 2.08
CA GLN A 178 6.36 10.04 3.46
C GLN A 178 5.53 11.11 4.17
N LYS A 179 5.28 12.25 3.51
CA LYS A 179 4.48 13.35 4.07
C LYS A 179 3.02 12.94 4.30
N ILE A 180 2.39 12.33 3.29
CA ILE A 180 0.98 11.91 3.38
C ILE A 180 0.81 10.77 4.39
N PHE A 181 1.75 9.83 4.45
CA PHE A 181 1.71 8.78 5.47
C PHE A 181 1.82 9.36 6.88
N LYS A 182 2.75 10.30 7.13
CA LYS A 182 2.86 10.99 8.43
C LYS A 182 1.55 11.71 8.77
N GLU A 183 0.93 12.37 7.83
CA GLU A 183 -0.34 13.07 8.02
C GLU A 183 -1.48 12.11 8.34
N LEU A 184 -1.70 11.08 7.53
CA LEU A 184 -2.86 10.19 7.65
C LEU A 184 -2.69 9.11 8.73
N ALA A 185 -1.47 8.58 8.90
CA ALA A 185 -1.23 7.44 9.78
C ALA A 185 -0.72 7.82 11.18
N LEU A 186 -0.02 8.96 11.33
CA LEU A 186 0.51 9.38 12.63
C LEU A 186 -0.28 10.52 13.24
N ALA A 187 -0.38 11.66 12.52
CA ALA A 187 -0.99 12.85 13.08
C ALA A 187 -2.51 12.73 13.21
N HIS A 188 -3.14 12.08 12.25
CA HIS A 188 -4.60 12.05 12.10
C HIS A 188 -5.17 10.68 11.76
N LEU A 189 -4.61 9.62 12.33
CA LEU A 189 -5.18 8.28 12.15
C LEU A 189 -6.58 8.24 12.76
N HIS A 190 -7.57 7.97 11.91
CA HIS A 190 -8.96 7.93 12.36
C HIS A 190 -9.15 6.82 13.42
N PRO A 191 -9.75 7.11 14.58
CA PRO A 191 -9.83 6.17 15.71
C PRO A 191 -10.40 4.79 15.36
N PHE A 192 -11.40 4.75 14.47
CA PHE A 192 -12.07 3.50 14.09
C PHE A 192 -11.21 2.56 13.22
N VAL A 193 -10.15 3.06 12.58
CA VAL A 193 -9.24 2.21 11.80
C VAL A 193 -7.95 1.85 12.54
N LYS A 194 -7.74 2.41 13.72
CA LYS A 194 -6.53 2.18 14.54
C LYS A 194 -6.27 0.70 14.78
N GLY A 195 -7.28 -0.06 15.18
CA GLY A 195 -7.13 -1.51 15.44
C GLY A 195 -6.72 -2.31 14.19
N ILE A 196 -7.14 -1.89 12.99
CA ILE A 196 -6.75 -2.54 11.73
C ILE A 196 -5.26 -2.30 11.46
N VAL A 197 -4.80 -1.06 11.70
CA VAL A 197 -3.40 -0.66 11.52
C VAL A 197 -2.51 -1.39 12.52
N GLU A 198 -2.90 -1.44 13.79
CA GLU A 198 -2.17 -2.15 14.85
C GLU A 198 -2.05 -3.66 14.56
N ASP A 199 -3.13 -4.30 14.10
CA ASP A 199 -3.12 -5.72 13.70
C ASP A 199 -2.17 -5.95 12.50
N LEU A 200 -2.11 -5.04 11.54
CA LEU A 200 -1.16 -5.12 10.42
C LEU A 200 0.29 -4.95 10.89
N VAL A 201 0.56 -4.00 11.79
CA VAL A 201 1.89 -3.79 12.38
C VAL A 201 2.35 -5.05 13.11
N LEU A 202 1.49 -5.67 13.92
CA LEU A 202 1.79 -6.93 14.60
C LEU A 202 2.08 -8.07 13.63
N LEU A 203 1.28 -8.16 12.56
CA LEU A 203 1.47 -9.16 11.49
C LEU A 203 2.83 -8.99 10.81
N PHE A 204 3.24 -7.76 10.54
CA PHE A 204 4.54 -7.44 9.97
C PHE A 204 5.71 -7.75 10.91
N LYS A 205 5.56 -7.55 12.22
CA LYS A 205 6.59 -7.92 13.22
C LYS A 205 6.95 -9.40 13.17
N VAL A 206 5.95 -10.26 13.07
CA VAL A 206 6.16 -11.73 13.13
C VAL A 206 6.47 -12.34 11.77
N SER A 207 6.32 -11.59 10.66
CA SER A 207 6.50 -12.10 9.30
C SER A 207 7.88 -11.75 8.73
N ASP A 208 8.55 -12.76 8.14
CA ASP A 208 9.80 -12.55 7.41
C ASP A 208 9.49 -12.11 5.98
N MET A 209 9.44 -10.78 5.77
CA MET A 209 9.07 -10.19 4.48
C MET A 209 10.02 -10.57 3.35
N LYS A 210 11.32 -10.76 3.63
CA LYS A 210 12.29 -11.19 2.62
C LYS A 210 11.97 -12.59 2.12
N LYS A 211 11.58 -13.52 3.01
CA LYS A 211 11.15 -14.87 2.62
C LYS A 211 9.80 -14.85 1.92
N VAL A 212 8.86 -14.06 2.40
CA VAL A 212 7.51 -13.93 1.82
C VAL A 212 7.61 -13.50 0.35
N LEU A 213 8.42 -12.48 0.04
CA LEU A 213 8.56 -11.94 -1.31
C LEU A 213 9.49 -12.76 -2.22
N LYS A 214 10.42 -13.54 -1.67
CA LYS A 214 11.41 -14.33 -2.45
C LYS A 214 10.77 -15.40 -3.36
N ASN A 215 9.55 -15.82 -3.07
CA ASN A 215 8.84 -16.84 -3.84
C ASN A 215 8.38 -16.36 -5.23
N TYR A 216 8.34 -15.06 -5.46
CA TYR A 216 8.14 -14.52 -6.80
C TYR A 216 9.46 -14.55 -7.57
N LYS A 217 9.55 -15.42 -8.58
CA LYS A 217 10.76 -15.61 -9.39
C LYS A 217 11.15 -14.41 -10.26
N LYS A 218 10.19 -13.52 -10.55
CA LYS A 218 10.38 -12.31 -11.37
C LYS A 218 9.53 -11.21 -10.74
N ASP A 219 10.10 -10.03 -10.51
CA ASP A 219 9.47 -8.83 -10.00
C ASP A 219 8.44 -9.05 -8.85
N PRO A 220 8.94 -9.36 -7.64
CA PRO A 220 8.08 -9.71 -6.50
C PRO A 220 7.04 -8.65 -6.17
N LEU A 221 7.35 -7.38 -6.43
CA LEU A 221 6.50 -6.26 -6.07
C LEU A 221 5.31 -6.11 -7.01
N VAL A 222 5.53 -6.33 -8.32
CA VAL A 222 4.44 -6.30 -9.32
C VAL A 222 3.45 -7.42 -9.06
N HIS A 223 3.93 -8.65 -8.90
CA HIS A 223 3.05 -9.79 -8.62
C HIS A 223 2.29 -9.62 -7.31
N PHE A 224 2.95 -9.11 -6.27
CA PHE A 224 2.28 -8.78 -5.01
C PHE A 224 1.15 -7.75 -5.23
N TYR A 225 1.42 -6.71 -6.03
CA TYR A 225 0.41 -5.70 -6.33
C TYR A 225 -0.75 -6.26 -7.16
N GLU A 226 -0.49 -7.14 -8.11
CA GLU A 226 -1.52 -7.82 -8.89
C GLU A 226 -2.43 -8.67 -8.00
N ASP A 227 -1.84 -9.52 -7.15
CA ASP A 227 -2.58 -10.33 -6.17
C ASP A 227 -3.42 -9.46 -5.23
N PHE A 228 -2.83 -8.33 -4.80
CA PHE A 228 -3.55 -7.37 -3.96
C PHE A 228 -4.75 -6.74 -4.70
N LEU A 229 -4.58 -6.26 -5.93
CA LEU A 229 -5.67 -5.65 -6.70
C LEU A 229 -6.77 -6.65 -6.99
N GLU A 230 -6.43 -7.87 -7.37
CA GLU A 230 -7.40 -8.92 -7.61
C GLU A 230 -8.25 -9.20 -6.36
N ALA A 231 -7.59 -9.24 -5.20
CA ALA A 231 -8.28 -9.42 -3.91
C ALA A 231 -9.03 -8.16 -3.45
N TYR A 232 -8.50 -6.95 -3.72
CA TYR A 232 -9.04 -5.69 -3.24
C TYR A 232 -10.24 -5.23 -4.05
N ASN A 233 -10.09 -5.02 -5.34
CA ASN A 233 -11.16 -4.60 -6.23
C ASN A 233 -10.86 -5.03 -7.68
N PRO A 234 -11.39 -6.17 -8.12
CA PRO A 234 -11.21 -6.64 -9.49
C PRO A 234 -11.70 -5.64 -10.55
N LYS A 235 -12.72 -4.82 -10.23
CA LYS A 235 -13.26 -3.82 -11.16
C LYS A 235 -12.32 -2.64 -11.41
N ILE A 236 -11.53 -2.23 -10.41
CA ILE A 236 -10.50 -1.19 -10.63
C ILE A 236 -9.54 -1.61 -11.75
N ARG A 237 -9.25 -2.90 -11.83
CA ARG A 237 -8.41 -3.46 -12.88
C ARG A 237 -9.01 -3.26 -14.28
N GLU A 238 -10.33 -3.38 -14.40
CA GLU A 238 -11.06 -3.16 -15.65
C GLU A 238 -11.28 -1.66 -15.92
N ASP A 239 -11.77 -0.92 -14.94
CA ASP A 239 -12.19 0.49 -15.07
C ASP A 239 -11.02 1.44 -15.37
N PHE A 240 -9.86 1.18 -14.78
CA PHE A 240 -8.63 2.00 -14.95
C PHE A 240 -7.59 1.35 -15.86
N GLY A 241 -7.89 0.24 -16.51
CA GLY A 241 -6.97 -0.42 -17.42
C GLY A 241 -5.67 -0.89 -16.76
N VAL A 242 -5.69 -1.23 -15.47
CA VAL A 242 -4.51 -1.67 -14.71
C VAL A 242 -4.16 -3.10 -15.09
N TRP A 243 -3.56 -3.25 -16.27
CA TRP A 243 -3.09 -4.53 -16.79
C TRP A 243 -1.57 -4.56 -16.80
N TYR A 244 -1.03 -5.62 -16.25
CA TYR A 244 0.42 -5.86 -16.32
C TYR A 244 0.84 -6.13 -17.76
N THR A 245 1.80 -5.32 -18.24
CA THR A 245 2.42 -5.57 -19.53
C THR A 245 3.51 -6.64 -19.37
N PRO A 246 3.44 -7.77 -20.08
CA PRO A 246 4.46 -8.82 -19.96
C PRO A 246 5.86 -8.28 -20.17
N GLN A 247 6.81 -8.69 -19.32
CA GLN A 247 8.17 -8.16 -19.32
C GLN A 247 8.87 -8.30 -20.70
N GLN A 248 8.52 -9.32 -21.48
CA GLN A 248 9.04 -9.51 -22.83
C GLN A 248 8.59 -8.40 -23.78
N VAL A 249 7.32 -7.96 -23.64
CA VAL A 249 6.76 -6.85 -24.44
C VAL A 249 7.41 -5.53 -24.05
N VAL A 250 7.55 -5.28 -22.72
CA VAL A 250 8.22 -4.09 -22.21
C VAL A 250 9.67 -4.00 -22.74
N LYS A 251 10.42 -5.10 -22.62
CA LYS A 251 11.79 -5.17 -23.14
C LYS A 251 11.84 -4.91 -24.65
N PHE A 252 10.96 -5.55 -25.42
CA PHE A 252 10.88 -5.35 -26.86
C PHE A 252 10.65 -3.88 -27.22
N ILE A 253 9.74 -3.21 -26.52
CA ILE A 253 9.45 -1.78 -26.76
C ILE A 253 10.65 -0.90 -26.39
N VAL A 254 11.25 -1.10 -25.21
CA VAL A 254 12.41 -0.31 -24.75
C VAL A 254 13.62 -0.52 -25.67
N GLU A 255 13.89 -1.76 -26.07
CA GLU A 255 14.95 -2.07 -27.05
C GLU A 255 14.66 -1.49 -28.43
N GLY A 256 13.39 -1.49 -28.85
CA GLY A 256 12.95 -0.85 -30.10
C GLY A 256 13.20 0.64 -30.10
N VAL A 257 12.88 1.33 -28.99
CA VAL A 257 13.16 2.76 -28.82
C VAL A 257 14.68 3.04 -28.87
N ASP A 258 15.49 2.25 -28.14
CA ASP A 258 16.95 2.38 -28.16
C ASP A 258 17.51 2.18 -29.57
N SER A 259 17.01 1.17 -30.31
CA SER A 259 17.39 0.90 -31.68
C SER A 259 17.06 2.05 -32.65
N ILE A 260 15.86 2.65 -32.51
CA ILE A 260 15.45 3.80 -33.30
C ILE A 260 16.35 5.00 -33.00
N LEU A 261 16.64 5.28 -31.74
CA LEU A 261 17.56 6.37 -31.35
C LEU A 261 18.93 6.20 -32.00
N ARG A 262 19.52 5.00 -31.94
CA ARG A 262 20.86 4.70 -32.50
C ARG A 262 20.87 4.66 -34.01
N ASN A 263 19.97 3.92 -34.62
CA ASN A 263 20.08 3.56 -36.05
C ASN A 263 19.36 4.54 -36.95
N THR A 264 18.28 5.18 -36.48
CA THR A 264 17.46 6.09 -37.31
C THR A 264 17.76 7.55 -36.98
N LEU A 265 17.87 7.89 -35.71
CA LEU A 265 18.11 9.26 -35.24
C LEU A 265 19.59 9.54 -35.00
N HIS A 266 20.46 8.54 -35.16
CA HIS A 266 21.91 8.63 -35.01
C HIS A 266 22.35 9.23 -33.66
N VAL A 267 21.60 8.91 -32.58
CA VAL A 267 21.94 9.31 -31.23
C VAL A 267 22.97 8.34 -30.69
N GLU A 268 24.18 8.80 -30.44
CA GLU A 268 25.23 8.01 -29.79
C GLU A 268 24.74 7.54 -28.42
N ASP A 269 25.02 6.28 -28.07
CA ASP A 269 24.55 5.61 -26.86
C ASP A 269 23.01 5.44 -26.72
N GLY A 270 22.22 5.84 -27.74
CA GLY A 270 20.78 5.62 -27.76
C GLY A 270 20.07 6.20 -26.54
N ILE A 271 19.28 5.36 -25.85
CA ILE A 271 18.53 5.76 -24.62
C ILE A 271 19.48 6.17 -23.47
N ALA A 272 20.74 5.74 -23.48
CA ALA A 272 21.72 6.06 -22.46
C ALA A 272 22.44 7.40 -22.71
N ASN A 273 22.17 8.08 -23.82
CA ASN A 273 22.81 9.35 -24.17
C ASN A 273 22.58 10.42 -23.09
N ASN A 274 23.66 10.97 -22.54
CA ASN A 274 23.65 11.98 -21.48
C ASN A 274 23.89 13.41 -22.00
N SER A 275 23.93 13.61 -23.34
CA SER A 275 24.19 14.95 -23.91
C SER A 275 23.08 15.94 -23.55
N MET A 276 23.50 17.18 -23.31
CA MET A 276 22.63 18.30 -22.99
C MET A 276 22.24 19.09 -24.24
N THR A 277 21.14 19.84 -24.17
CA THR A 277 20.79 20.88 -25.15
C THR A 277 21.86 21.96 -25.18
N GLU A 278 21.90 22.79 -26.25
CA GLU A 278 22.91 23.82 -26.40
C GLU A 278 22.94 24.85 -25.26
N ASP A 279 21.79 25.12 -24.68
CA ASP A 279 21.67 26.01 -23.51
C ASP A 279 22.02 25.31 -22.16
N GLY A 280 22.38 24.04 -22.20
CA GLY A 280 22.75 23.25 -21.03
C GLY A 280 21.64 23.01 -20.00
N LYS A 281 20.37 23.29 -20.33
CA LYS A 281 19.26 23.19 -19.37
C LYS A 281 18.63 21.81 -19.33
N TRP A 282 18.60 21.10 -20.45
CA TRP A 282 17.87 19.86 -20.59
C TRP A 282 18.75 18.77 -21.20
N HIS A 283 18.51 17.52 -20.84
CA HIS A 283 19.04 16.41 -21.61
C HIS A 283 18.31 16.30 -22.95
N LYS A 284 19.04 16.01 -24.03
CA LYS A 284 18.46 15.84 -25.37
C LYS A 284 17.47 14.68 -25.41
N ILE A 285 17.73 13.63 -24.65
CA ILE A 285 16.82 12.49 -24.51
C ILE A 285 16.07 12.60 -23.20
N GLN A 286 14.75 12.78 -23.28
CA GLN A 286 13.81 12.76 -22.17
C GLN A 286 12.96 11.49 -22.28
N ILE A 287 12.71 10.84 -21.16
CA ILE A 287 11.88 9.63 -21.04
C ILE A 287 10.64 10.02 -20.25
N LEU A 288 9.46 9.80 -20.84
CA LEU A 288 8.18 10.02 -20.21
C LEU A 288 7.31 8.77 -20.36
N ASP A 289 6.80 8.28 -19.24
CA ASP A 289 5.72 7.30 -19.18
C ASP A 289 4.48 7.99 -18.61
N PRO A 290 3.48 8.35 -19.43
CA PRO A 290 2.30 9.10 -18.99
C PRO A 290 1.26 8.22 -18.27
N ALA A 291 1.46 6.90 -18.21
CA ALA A 291 0.61 5.92 -17.55
C ALA A 291 1.49 4.88 -16.85
N THR A 292 2.30 5.35 -15.91
CA THR A 292 3.45 4.64 -15.32
C THR A 292 3.07 3.29 -14.70
N GLY A 293 1.86 3.15 -14.18
CA GLY A 293 1.47 1.95 -13.46
C GLY A 293 2.44 1.66 -12.31
N THR A 294 2.91 0.42 -12.24
CA THR A 294 3.94 0.01 -11.26
C THR A 294 5.37 0.34 -11.66
N GLY A 295 5.57 1.17 -12.71
CA GLY A 295 6.88 1.64 -13.15
C GLY A 295 7.69 0.65 -13.98
N THR A 296 7.05 -0.34 -14.61
CA THR A 296 7.76 -1.42 -15.32
C THR A 296 8.56 -0.89 -16.52
N PHE A 297 8.00 0.04 -17.32
CA PHE A 297 8.70 0.64 -18.44
C PHE A 297 9.88 1.51 -17.98
N LEU A 298 9.66 2.38 -16.99
CA LEU A 298 10.72 3.24 -16.47
C LEU A 298 11.87 2.44 -15.85
N ALA A 299 11.55 1.41 -15.07
CA ALA A 299 12.55 0.52 -14.49
C ALA A 299 13.35 -0.23 -15.58
N THR A 300 12.67 -0.75 -16.62
CA THR A 300 13.35 -1.43 -17.73
C THR A 300 14.22 -0.46 -18.54
N ALA A 301 13.77 0.80 -18.72
CA ALA A 301 14.58 1.82 -19.34
C ALA A 301 15.84 2.15 -18.51
N ALA A 302 15.70 2.27 -17.19
CA ALA A 302 16.83 2.47 -16.27
C ALA A 302 17.82 1.28 -16.29
N GLU A 303 17.32 0.04 -16.31
CA GLU A 303 18.16 -1.15 -16.47
C GLU A 303 18.91 -1.14 -17.83
N LYS A 304 18.23 -0.74 -18.91
CA LYS A 304 18.84 -0.62 -20.24
C LYS A 304 19.92 0.43 -20.27
N ILE A 305 19.72 1.58 -19.64
CA ILE A 305 20.74 2.63 -19.49
C ILE A 305 21.93 2.09 -18.69
N TYR A 306 21.68 1.38 -17.58
CA TYR A 306 22.75 0.79 -16.76
C TYR A 306 23.64 -0.19 -17.52
N GLU A 307 23.13 -0.85 -18.57
CA GLU A 307 23.93 -1.76 -19.39
C GLU A 307 25.18 -1.09 -19.98
N ASN A 308 25.14 0.22 -20.28
CA ASN A 308 26.27 0.99 -20.80
C ASN A 308 27.35 1.27 -19.74
N TYR A 309 27.02 1.08 -18.45
CA TYR A 309 27.96 1.29 -17.32
C TYR A 309 28.61 -0.01 -16.86
N LYS A 310 28.34 -1.15 -17.49
CA LYS A 310 28.96 -2.43 -17.15
C LYS A 310 30.46 -2.35 -17.35
N GLY A 311 31.25 -2.63 -16.30
CA GLY A 311 32.70 -2.47 -16.27
C GLY A 311 33.18 -1.07 -15.91
N GLN A 312 32.27 -0.13 -15.69
CA GLN A 312 32.52 1.24 -15.24
C GLN A 312 31.50 1.67 -14.16
N GLU A 313 31.13 0.74 -13.29
CA GLU A 313 30.05 0.93 -12.30
C GLU A 313 30.31 2.11 -11.36
N GLY A 314 31.58 2.50 -11.18
CA GLY A 314 31.94 3.69 -10.38
C GLY A 314 31.40 5.00 -10.92
N LEU A 315 31.21 5.11 -12.26
CA LEU A 315 30.63 6.31 -12.89
C LEU A 315 29.12 6.39 -12.66
N TRP A 316 28.44 5.26 -12.49
CA TRP A 316 27.01 5.20 -12.29
C TRP A 316 26.53 6.05 -11.11
N ASN A 317 27.27 6.01 -9.99
CA ASN A 317 26.90 6.71 -8.76
C ASN A 317 26.71 8.22 -8.95
N ASP A 318 27.57 8.84 -9.73
CA ASP A 318 27.48 10.29 -10.04
C ASP A 318 26.48 10.56 -11.16
N ASP A 319 26.49 9.75 -12.22
CA ASP A 319 25.67 9.95 -13.40
C ASP A 319 24.18 9.69 -13.13
N VAL A 320 23.85 8.74 -12.28
CA VAL A 320 22.46 8.44 -11.96
C VAL A 320 21.73 9.66 -11.38
N VAL A 321 22.39 10.40 -10.49
CA VAL A 321 21.80 11.60 -9.87
C VAL A 321 21.82 12.79 -10.85
N ARG A 322 22.92 12.99 -11.57
CA ARG A 322 23.12 14.16 -12.43
C ARG A 322 22.42 14.04 -13.78
N HIS A 323 22.37 12.84 -14.35
CA HIS A 323 21.99 12.64 -15.75
C HIS A 323 20.81 11.70 -15.96
N ILE A 324 20.58 10.71 -15.08
CA ILE A 324 19.57 9.70 -15.34
C ILE A 324 18.23 10.09 -14.70
N ILE A 325 18.21 10.39 -13.40
CA ILE A 325 17.00 10.78 -12.69
C ILE A 325 16.33 12.02 -13.28
N PRO A 326 17.07 13.10 -13.64
CA PRO A 326 16.43 14.33 -14.19
C PRO A 326 15.65 14.13 -15.49
N ARG A 327 15.92 13.06 -16.24
CA ARG A 327 15.30 12.81 -17.54
C ARG A 327 14.33 11.64 -17.59
N ILE A 328 14.13 10.94 -16.48
CA ILE A 328 13.13 9.86 -16.34
C ILE A 328 11.92 10.42 -15.61
N ASN A 329 10.79 10.49 -16.31
CA ASN A 329 9.57 11.09 -15.80
C ASN A 329 8.40 10.10 -15.91
N GLY A 330 7.48 10.13 -14.94
CA GLY A 330 6.30 9.29 -14.96
C GLY A 330 5.09 9.97 -14.34
N PHE A 331 3.90 9.67 -14.86
CA PHE A 331 2.62 10.10 -14.31
C PHE A 331 1.80 8.89 -13.93
N GLU A 332 1.20 8.93 -12.75
CA GLU A 332 0.33 7.87 -12.25
C GLU A 332 -0.82 8.46 -11.46
N TYR A 333 -2.01 7.93 -11.67
CA TYR A 333 -3.23 8.42 -11.04
C TYR A 333 -3.53 7.72 -9.71
N LEU A 334 -3.20 6.44 -9.58
CA LEU A 334 -3.53 5.62 -8.42
C LEU A 334 -2.37 5.57 -7.42
N MET A 335 -2.69 5.72 -6.13
CA MET A 335 -1.68 5.78 -5.06
C MET A 335 -0.83 4.52 -4.93
N ALA A 336 -1.41 3.34 -5.04
CA ALA A 336 -0.67 2.10 -4.86
C ALA A 336 0.32 1.84 -6.01
N PRO A 337 -0.06 1.92 -7.32
CA PRO A 337 0.92 1.85 -8.40
C PRO A 337 1.99 2.93 -8.32
N TYR A 338 1.62 4.19 -8.02
CA TYR A 338 2.55 5.29 -7.80
C TYR A 338 3.64 4.91 -6.78
N THR A 339 3.21 4.37 -5.63
CA THR A 339 4.13 3.95 -4.56
C THR A 339 5.06 2.83 -5.02
N MET A 340 4.51 1.85 -5.74
CA MET A 340 5.28 0.73 -6.30
C MET A 340 6.25 1.18 -7.37
N ALA A 341 5.86 2.13 -8.22
CA ALA A 341 6.72 2.71 -9.26
C ALA A 341 7.96 3.39 -8.66
N HIS A 342 7.80 4.17 -7.60
CA HIS A 342 8.92 4.76 -6.86
C HIS A 342 9.89 3.70 -6.34
N LEU A 343 9.37 2.65 -5.68
CA LEU A 343 10.21 1.60 -5.13
C LEU A 343 10.95 0.84 -6.24
N LYS A 344 10.23 0.48 -7.31
CA LYS A 344 10.78 -0.28 -8.43
C LYS A 344 11.84 0.50 -9.18
N LEU A 345 11.57 1.78 -9.48
CA LEU A 345 12.54 2.64 -10.14
C LEU A 345 13.77 2.88 -9.26
N ALA A 346 13.60 3.09 -7.95
CA ALA A 346 14.71 3.22 -7.01
C ALA A 346 15.61 1.97 -7.00
N MET A 347 15.01 0.77 -7.06
CA MET A 347 15.76 -0.49 -7.15
C MET A 347 16.49 -0.64 -8.48
N ALA A 348 15.84 -0.31 -9.61
CA ALA A 348 16.45 -0.35 -10.94
C ALA A 348 17.63 0.63 -11.06
N LEU A 349 17.50 1.81 -10.46
CA LEU A 349 18.55 2.83 -10.38
C LEU A 349 19.62 2.51 -9.30
N ARG A 350 19.47 1.42 -8.54
CA ARG A 350 20.41 0.98 -7.49
C ARG A 350 20.69 2.04 -6.41
N LEU A 351 19.71 2.87 -6.09
CA LEU A 351 19.90 4.01 -5.18
C LEU A 351 20.33 3.59 -3.78
N ASN A 352 19.98 2.38 -3.32
CA ASN A 352 20.42 1.84 -2.02
C ASN A 352 21.93 1.47 -1.97
N GLU A 353 22.60 1.41 -3.12
CA GLU A 353 24.02 1.05 -3.27
C GLU A 353 24.90 2.30 -3.45
N ILE A 354 24.28 3.48 -3.66
CA ILE A 354 24.96 4.75 -3.92
C ILE A 354 25.46 5.35 -2.62
N ALA A 355 26.77 5.64 -2.57
CA ALA A 355 27.44 6.28 -1.43
C ALA A 355 27.35 7.81 -1.45
N THR A 356 26.98 8.41 -2.56
CA THR A 356 26.83 9.85 -2.76
C THR A 356 25.49 10.39 -2.27
N GLU A 357 25.33 11.70 -2.29
CA GLU A 357 24.10 12.37 -1.86
C GLU A 357 22.88 11.82 -2.62
N GLN A 358 21.90 11.35 -1.88
CA GLN A 358 20.67 10.79 -2.46
C GLN A 358 19.87 11.90 -3.15
N PRO A 359 19.18 11.63 -4.26
CA PRO A 359 18.30 12.60 -4.89
C PRO A 359 17.13 12.94 -3.96
N ASP A 360 16.69 14.19 -3.98
CA ASP A 360 15.57 14.64 -3.17
C ASP A 360 14.27 13.88 -3.52
N ARG A 361 14.09 13.50 -4.79
CA ARG A 361 12.93 12.75 -5.27
C ARG A 361 13.18 12.12 -6.63
N LEU A 362 12.38 11.09 -6.96
CA LEU A 362 12.20 10.62 -8.34
C LEU A 362 11.09 11.42 -9.03
N ASN A 363 11.21 11.63 -10.34
CA ASN A 363 10.23 12.38 -11.12
C ASN A 363 9.03 11.52 -11.53
N ILE A 364 8.43 10.85 -10.54
CA ILE A 364 7.13 10.21 -10.69
C ILE A 364 6.13 11.08 -9.95
N PHE A 365 5.04 11.44 -10.62
CA PHE A 365 4.04 12.38 -10.10
C PHE A 365 2.70 11.67 -9.99
N LEU A 366 2.04 11.87 -8.84
CA LEU A 366 0.66 11.45 -8.65
C LEU A 366 -0.24 12.52 -9.29
N THR A 367 -0.77 12.23 -10.46
CA THR A 367 -1.58 13.19 -11.24
C THR A 367 -2.40 12.46 -12.29
N ASN A 368 -3.46 13.12 -12.76
CA ASN A 368 -4.20 12.70 -13.93
C ASN A 368 -3.51 13.24 -15.19
N SER A 369 -2.96 12.36 -16.03
CA SER A 369 -2.29 12.75 -17.27
C SER A 369 -3.25 13.17 -18.41
N LEU A 370 -4.57 13.03 -18.19
CA LEU A 370 -5.63 13.38 -19.14
C LEU A 370 -6.30 14.72 -18.82
N GLU A 371 -5.94 15.37 -17.71
CA GLU A 371 -6.43 16.70 -17.33
C GLU A 371 -5.45 17.78 -17.83
N GLU A 372 -6.00 18.93 -18.27
CA GLU A 372 -5.25 20.11 -18.68
C GLU A 372 -4.71 20.91 -17.49
#